data_52cd7686553519cd9084464c4b572c60
#
_entry.id   52cd7686553519cd9084464c4b572c60
#
_cell.length_a   1.000
_cell.length_b   1.000
_cell.length_c   1.000
_cell.angle_alpha   90.00
_cell.angle_beta   90.00
_cell.angle_gamma   90.00
#
_symmetry.space_group_name_H-M   'P 1'
#
loop_
_entity.id
_entity.type
_entity.pdbx_description
1 polymer ?
#
loop_
_entity_poly.entity_id
_entity_poly.type
_entity_poly.pdbx_seq_one_letter_code
_entity_poly.pdbx_strand_id
1 'polypeptide(L)'
;MLQKLIDLGFEEIITPAKNIRTKKELMDKVTPDVMKIVEEVRSTNSLLNNMISGVENKIVNGRLPINVLICGTETGRLSTINPNVQNFPRSGFRHIFKAKEGYRFVRADFSGQELRMVAAMSTEKVMIEAFNAGKDLHTLMAAKLNNMSAKTFLEQPKDWQKAERQKAKAANFGFLYGM
;
A
#
# COMPACT_ATOMS: atom_id res chain seq x y z
N MET A 1 -2.94 -17.08 -21.53
CA MET A 1 -1.79 -16.85 -20.61
C MET A 1 -1.51 -18.08 -19.74
N LEU A 2 -2.46 -18.62 -18.98
CA LEU A 2 -2.27 -19.84 -18.16
C LEU A 2 -1.80 -21.03 -19.00
N GLN A 3 -2.39 -21.26 -20.17
CA GLN A 3 -1.96 -22.32 -21.08
C GLN A 3 -0.48 -22.17 -21.49
N LYS A 4 -0.05 -20.94 -21.74
CA LYS A 4 1.35 -20.67 -22.09
C LYS A 4 2.33 -20.95 -20.94
N LEU A 5 1.91 -20.81 -19.68
CA LEU A 5 2.72 -21.23 -18.52
C LEU A 5 2.80 -22.75 -18.41
N ILE A 6 1.72 -23.47 -18.72
CA ILE A 6 1.70 -24.93 -18.78
C ILE A 6 2.63 -25.42 -19.90
N ASP A 7 2.52 -24.85 -21.09
CA ASP A 7 3.34 -25.17 -22.25
C ASP A 7 4.84 -24.93 -22.02
N LEU A 8 5.18 -24.01 -21.09
CA LEU A 8 6.54 -23.71 -20.66
C LEU A 8 7.02 -24.58 -19.48
N GLY A 9 6.22 -25.54 -19.02
CA GLY A 9 6.57 -26.44 -17.91
C GLY A 9 6.39 -25.88 -16.51
N PHE A 10 5.62 -24.80 -16.34
CA PHE A 10 5.35 -24.18 -15.03
C PHE A 10 4.01 -24.61 -14.42
N GLU A 11 3.66 -25.89 -14.55
CA GLU A 11 2.40 -26.45 -14.03
C GLU A 11 2.25 -26.29 -12.51
N GLU A 12 3.34 -26.35 -11.77
CA GLU A 12 3.38 -26.19 -10.32
C GLU A 12 2.97 -24.80 -9.83
N ILE A 13 3.00 -23.79 -10.72
CA ILE A 13 2.54 -22.43 -10.42
C ILE A 13 1.01 -22.35 -10.42
N ILE A 14 0.35 -23.33 -11.04
CA ILE A 14 -1.08 -23.33 -11.28
C ILE A 14 -1.77 -24.30 -10.31
N THR A 15 -2.88 -23.85 -9.72
CA THR A 15 -3.73 -24.71 -8.89
C THR A 15 -4.61 -25.61 -9.77
N PRO A 16 -5.17 -26.73 -9.24
CA PRO A 16 -6.17 -27.53 -9.97
C PRO A 16 -7.36 -26.72 -10.49
N ALA A 17 -7.73 -25.63 -9.81
CA ALA A 17 -8.76 -24.68 -10.24
C ALA A 17 -8.28 -23.67 -11.31
N LYS A 18 -7.13 -23.89 -11.94
CA LYS A 18 -6.49 -23.04 -12.96
C LYS A 18 -6.24 -21.59 -12.49
N ASN A 19 -5.98 -21.41 -11.21
CA ASN A 19 -5.54 -20.11 -10.63
C ASN A 19 -4.04 -20.17 -10.35
N ILE A 20 -3.38 -19.03 -10.39
CA ILE A 20 -1.98 -18.94 -9.96
C ILE A 20 -1.92 -19.10 -8.43
N ARG A 21 -1.05 -20.00 -7.94
CA ARG A 21 -0.81 -20.23 -6.50
C ARG A 21 -0.43 -18.95 -5.78
N THR A 22 -0.72 -18.87 -4.49
CA THR A 22 -0.36 -17.71 -3.67
C THR A 22 1.16 -17.56 -3.57
N LYS A 23 1.64 -16.36 -3.20
CA LYS A 23 3.07 -16.12 -3.00
C LYS A 23 3.66 -17.09 -1.97
N LYS A 24 2.94 -17.34 -0.86
CA LYS A 24 3.38 -18.26 0.19
C LYS A 24 3.55 -19.69 -0.33
N GLU A 25 2.64 -20.17 -1.16
CA GLU A 25 2.71 -21.52 -1.74
C GLU A 25 3.83 -21.70 -2.77
N LEU A 26 4.34 -20.61 -3.33
CA LEU A 26 5.37 -20.60 -4.36
C LEU A 26 6.78 -20.33 -3.81
N MET A 27 6.92 -19.77 -2.60
CA MET A 27 8.22 -19.33 -2.08
C MET A 27 9.29 -20.42 -2.09
N ASP A 28 8.89 -21.67 -1.82
CA ASP A 28 9.83 -22.80 -1.75
C ASP A 28 9.88 -23.63 -3.05
N LYS A 29 9.09 -23.26 -4.06
CA LYS A 29 8.91 -24.07 -5.28
C LYS A 29 9.48 -23.47 -6.54
N VAL A 30 9.71 -22.17 -6.56
CA VAL A 30 10.15 -21.46 -7.76
C VAL A 30 11.32 -20.53 -7.46
N THR A 31 12.15 -20.29 -8.49
CA THR A 31 13.25 -19.35 -8.39
C THR A 31 12.78 -17.90 -8.19
N PRO A 32 13.63 -17.01 -7.62
CA PRO A 32 13.28 -15.59 -7.45
C PRO A 32 12.87 -14.90 -8.75
N ASP A 33 13.47 -15.24 -9.88
CA ASP A 33 13.15 -14.66 -11.20
C ASP A 33 11.75 -15.07 -11.66
N VAL A 34 11.40 -16.35 -11.50
CA VAL A 34 10.05 -16.85 -11.80
C VAL A 34 9.03 -16.19 -10.87
N MET A 35 9.36 -16.03 -9.58
CA MET A 35 8.49 -15.33 -8.63
C MET A 35 8.21 -13.89 -9.06
N LYS A 36 9.21 -13.16 -9.56
CA LYS A 36 9.05 -11.79 -10.08
C LYS A 36 8.07 -11.75 -11.27
N ILE A 37 8.21 -12.68 -12.20
CA ILE A 37 7.29 -12.79 -13.35
C ILE A 37 5.86 -13.09 -12.87
N VAL A 38 5.69 -14.00 -11.93
CA VAL A 38 4.38 -14.33 -11.34
C VAL A 38 3.74 -13.11 -10.66
N GLU A 39 4.52 -12.33 -9.92
CA GLU A 39 4.03 -11.09 -9.28
C GLU A 39 3.61 -10.04 -10.33
N GLU A 40 4.36 -9.88 -11.40
CA GLU A 40 4.03 -8.97 -12.50
C GLU A 40 2.75 -9.39 -13.22
N VAL A 41 2.62 -10.68 -13.53
CA VAL A 41 1.40 -11.24 -14.14
C VAL A 41 0.18 -11.04 -13.25
N ARG A 42 0.30 -11.27 -11.96
CA ARG A 42 -0.80 -11.06 -10.99
C ARG A 42 -1.21 -9.59 -10.90
N SER A 43 -0.24 -8.70 -10.80
CA SER A 43 -0.50 -7.26 -10.71
C SER A 43 -1.22 -6.76 -11.96
N THR A 44 -0.79 -7.23 -13.13
CA THR A 44 -1.40 -6.89 -14.42
C THR A 44 -2.81 -7.45 -14.55
N ASN A 45 -3.03 -8.72 -14.19
CA ASN A 45 -4.37 -9.32 -14.19
C ASN A 45 -5.32 -8.65 -13.22
N SER A 46 -4.83 -8.32 -12.02
CA SER A 46 -5.63 -7.58 -11.04
C SER A 46 -6.03 -6.20 -11.55
N LEU A 47 -5.11 -5.51 -12.22
CA LEU A 47 -5.39 -4.22 -12.84
C LEU A 47 -6.45 -4.34 -13.95
N LEU A 48 -6.29 -5.29 -14.86
CA LEU A 48 -7.20 -5.48 -15.98
C LEU A 48 -8.60 -5.93 -15.53
N ASN A 49 -8.68 -6.98 -14.74
CA ASN A 49 -9.96 -7.62 -14.44
C ASN A 49 -10.73 -6.93 -13.32
N ASN A 50 -10.04 -6.49 -12.26
CA ASN A 50 -10.70 -5.93 -11.09
C ASN A 50 -10.85 -4.41 -11.14
N MET A 51 -9.95 -3.73 -11.85
CA MET A 51 -9.94 -2.26 -11.88
C MET A 51 -10.44 -1.71 -13.19
N ILE A 52 -9.84 -2.04 -14.33
CA ILE A 52 -10.24 -1.47 -15.62
C ILE A 52 -11.66 -1.91 -15.96
N SER A 53 -11.91 -3.21 -16.07
CA SER A 53 -13.25 -3.73 -16.41
C SER A 53 -14.30 -3.37 -15.35
N GLY A 54 -13.92 -3.37 -14.06
CA GLY A 54 -14.79 -2.97 -12.96
C GLY A 54 -15.18 -1.49 -12.96
N VAL A 55 -14.34 -0.63 -13.54
CA VAL A 55 -14.58 0.81 -13.68
C VAL A 55 -15.34 1.10 -14.96
N GLU A 56 -14.89 0.55 -16.09
CA GLU A 56 -15.43 0.82 -17.43
C GLU A 56 -16.94 0.57 -17.50
N ASN A 57 -17.39 -0.58 -16.97
CA ASN A 57 -18.80 -0.95 -16.94
C ASN A 57 -19.67 -0.09 -16.00
N LYS A 58 -19.08 0.82 -15.24
CA LYS A 58 -19.80 1.67 -14.26
C LYS A 58 -19.77 3.14 -14.61
N ILE A 59 -19.12 3.51 -15.69
CA ILE A 59 -19.10 4.89 -16.14
C ILE A 59 -20.47 5.28 -16.67
N VAL A 60 -21.05 6.32 -16.09
CA VAL A 60 -22.32 6.92 -16.52
C VAL A 60 -22.08 8.37 -16.90
N ASN A 61 -22.37 8.71 -18.15
CA ASN A 61 -22.16 10.09 -18.67
C ASN A 61 -20.74 10.63 -18.44
N GLY A 62 -19.72 9.80 -18.65
CA GLY A 62 -18.32 10.16 -18.45
C GLY A 62 -17.90 10.32 -16.97
N ARG A 63 -18.74 9.92 -16.02
CA ARG A 63 -18.47 9.97 -14.59
C ARG A 63 -18.52 8.59 -13.97
N LEU A 64 -17.64 8.38 -12.99
CA LEU A 64 -17.64 7.17 -12.18
C LEU A 64 -18.40 7.42 -10.88
N PRO A 65 -19.63 6.89 -10.70
CA PRO A 65 -20.31 6.95 -9.43
C PRO A 65 -19.59 6.07 -8.40
N ILE A 66 -19.48 6.57 -7.17
CA ILE A 66 -18.80 5.89 -6.07
C ILE A 66 -19.78 5.75 -4.91
N ASN A 67 -19.97 4.53 -4.43
CA ASN A 67 -20.73 4.26 -3.22
C ASN A 67 -19.81 4.26 -2.02
N VAL A 68 -20.03 5.20 -1.10
CA VAL A 68 -19.25 5.35 0.14
C VAL A 68 -20.09 4.79 1.29
N LEU A 69 -19.54 3.80 2.00
CA LEU A 69 -20.12 3.25 3.22
C LEU A 69 -19.44 3.95 4.42
N ILE A 70 -20.25 4.66 5.19
CA ILE A 70 -19.82 5.26 6.45
C ILE A 70 -19.68 4.12 7.46
N CYS A 71 -18.56 4.09 8.20
CA CYS A 71 -18.22 2.99 9.12
C CYS A 71 -18.27 1.60 8.47
N GLY A 72 -17.86 1.49 7.19
CA GLY A 72 -17.91 0.26 6.42
C GLY A 72 -16.85 -0.80 6.80
N THR A 73 -16.04 -0.54 7.83
CA THR A 73 -15.06 -1.47 8.40
C THR A 73 -15.27 -1.63 9.91
N GLU A 74 -14.76 -2.71 10.49
CA GLU A 74 -14.79 -2.95 11.95
C GLU A 74 -14.14 -1.82 12.75
N THR A 75 -13.14 -1.15 12.15
CA THR A 75 -12.45 -0.02 12.77
C THR A 75 -13.18 1.32 12.61
N GLY A 76 -14.39 1.35 12.04
CA GLY A 76 -15.16 2.56 11.79
C GLY A 76 -14.67 3.43 10.63
N ARG A 77 -13.70 2.95 9.83
CA ARG A 77 -13.23 3.67 8.65
C ARG A 77 -14.27 3.63 7.53
N LEU A 78 -14.27 4.66 6.68
CA LEU A 78 -15.03 4.65 5.43
C LEU A 78 -14.54 3.52 4.54
N SER A 79 -15.44 2.87 3.82
CA SER A 79 -15.10 1.98 2.72
C SER A 79 -15.83 2.38 1.44
N THR A 80 -15.33 1.97 0.30
CA THR A 80 -15.96 2.21 -0.99
C THR A 80 -16.23 0.90 -1.70
N ILE A 81 -17.41 0.81 -2.30
CA ILE A 81 -17.83 -0.38 -3.06
C ILE A 81 -18.33 0.05 -4.44
N ASN A 82 -18.20 -0.85 -5.38
CA ASN A 82 -18.77 -0.75 -6.72
C ASN A 82 -18.50 0.58 -7.47
N PRO A 83 -17.24 0.96 -7.72
CA PRO A 83 -15.98 0.24 -7.50
C PRO A 83 -15.32 0.59 -6.16
N ASN A 84 -14.40 -0.27 -5.67
CA ASN A 84 -13.57 0.05 -4.52
C ASN A 84 -12.38 0.95 -4.96
N VAL A 85 -12.63 2.26 -4.97
CA VAL A 85 -11.64 3.26 -5.41
C VAL A 85 -10.46 3.42 -4.43
N GLN A 86 -10.60 2.96 -3.19
CA GLN A 86 -9.53 3.01 -2.19
C GLN A 86 -8.38 2.07 -2.56
N ASN A 87 -8.67 0.97 -3.27
CA ASN A 87 -7.69 0.00 -3.74
C ASN A 87 -7.04 0.37 -5.07
N PHE A 88 -7.39 1.50 -5.68
CA PHE A 88 -6.79 1.92 -6.94
C PHE A 88 -5.28 2.18 -6.79
N PRO A 89 -4.44 1.63 -7.67
CA PRO A 89 -3.00 1.85 -7.65
C PRO A 89 -2.64 3.32 -7.63
N ARG A 90 -1.61 3.67 -6.86
CA ARG A 90 -1.15 5.06 -6.76
C ARG A 90 -0.49 5.56 -8.05
N SER A 91 0.22 4.66 -8.74
CA SER A 91 0.92 4.96 -9.99
C SER A 91 0.05 4.60 -11.20
N GLY A 92 0.04 5.46 -12.20
CA GLY A 92 -0.61 5.22 -13.50
C GLY A 92 -2.13 5.34 -13.48
N PHE A 93 -2.82 4.51 -12.71
CA PHE A 93 -4.29 4.40 -12.78
C PHE A 93 -5.05 5.63 -12.27
N ARG A 94 -4.58 6.28 -11.20
CA ARG A 94 -5.28 7.45 -10.63
C ARG A 94 -5.26 8.68 -11.53
N HIS A 95 -4.32 8.77 -12.46
CA HIS A 95 -4.18 9.90 -13.37
C HIS A 95 -5.27 9.98 -14.45
N ILE A 96 -6.01 8.87 -14.70
CA ILE A 96 -7.13 8.89 -15.65
C ILE A 96 -8.34 9.65 -15.10
N PHE A 97 -8.45 9.81 -13.78
CA PHE A 97 -9.55 10.54 -13.17
C PHE A 97 -9.25 12.03 -13.14
N LYS A 98 -10.14 12.79 -13.74
CA LYS A 98 -10.04 14.26 -13.81
C LYS A 98 -11.22 14.90 -13.08
N ALA A 99 -10.99 16.05 -12.48
CA ALA A 99 -12.08 16.88 -11.98
C ALA A 99 -12.91 17.39 -13.17
N LYS A 100 -14.21 17.67 -12.94
CA LYS A 100 -15.07 18.33 -13.92
C LYS A 100 -14.46 19.71 -14.27
N GLU A 101 -14.72 20.19 -15.47
CA GLU A 101 -14.34 21.55 -15.87
C GLU A 101 -14.82 22.59 -14.86
N GLY A 102 -13.96 23.52 -14.50
CA GLY A 102 -14.18 24.49 -13.43
C GLY A 102 -13.97 23.97 -11.99
N TYR A 103 -13.66 22.68 -11.80
CA TYR A 103 -13.41 22.06 -10.50
C TYR A 103 -11.98 21.55 -10.38
N ARG A 104 -11.53 21.36 -9.14
CA ARG A 104 -10.22 20.76 -8.82
C ARG A 104 -10.38 19.70 -7.76
N PHE A 105 -9.56 18.65 -7.81
CA PHE A 105 -9.39 17.73 -6.69
C PHE A 105 -8.56 18.42 -5.61
N VAL A 106 -9.08 18.42 -4.39
CA VAL A 106 -8.34 18.81 -3.20
C VAL A 106 -8.08 17.55 -2.39
N ARG A 107 -6.81 17.32 -2.07
CA ARG A 107 -6.38 16.22 -1.21
C ARG A 107 -5.77 16.77 0.06
N ALA A 108 -6.36 16.41 1.19
CA ALA A 108 -5.81 16.69 2.52
C ALA A 108 -5.61 15.38 3.27
N ASP A 109 -4.52 15.28 4.01
CA ASP A 109 -4.18 14.09 4.80
C ASP A 109 -3.52 14.52 6.11
N PHE A 110 -3.92 13.92 7.21
CA PHE A 110 -3.31 14.20 8.51
C PHE A 110 -1.93 13.54 8.60
N SER A 111 -0.93 14.31 8.96
CA SER A 111 0.43 13.79 9.12
C SER A 111 0.53 12.94 10.39
N GLY A 112 0.65 11.61 10.20
CA GLY A 112 0.90 10.69 11.30
C GLY A 112 -0.21 10.65 12.36
N GLN A 113 -1.48 10.80 11.98
CA GLN A 113 -2.61 10.92 12.90
C GLN A 113 -2.63 9.80 13.96
N GLU A 114 -2.53 8.55 13.55
CA GLU A 114 -2.58 7.41 14.47
C GLU A 114 -1.46 7.47 15.51
N LEU A 115 -0.22 7.74 15.09
CA LEU A 115 0.91 7.90 16.02
C LEU A 115 0.76 9.13 16.96
N ARG A 116 0.15 10.20 16.48
CA ARG A 116 -0.15 11.37 17.34
C ARG A 116 -1.19 11.04 18.39
N MET A 117 -2.23 10.30 18.03
CA MET A 117 -3.23 9.85 18.98
C MET A 117 -2.62 8.92 20.02
N VAL A 118 -1.78 7.97 19.59
CA VAL A 118 -1.07 7.08 20.52
C VAL A 118 -0.16 7.88 21.45
N ALA A 119 0.61 8.84 20.95
CA ALA A 119 1.45 9.69 21.79
C ALA A 119 0.63 10.45 22.85
N ALA A 120 -0.54 10.96 22.46
CA ALA A 120 -1.42 11.68 23.39
C ALA A 120 -2.05 10.74 24.43
N MET A 121 -2.52 9.56 24.02
CA MET A 121 -3.18 8.61 24.92
C MET A 121 -2.20 7.90 25.85
N SER A 122 -1.00 7.57 25.38
CA SER A 122 0.05 6.92 26.19
C SER A 122 0.84 7.91 27.05
N THR A 123 0.71 9.21 26.79
CA THR A 123 1.53 10.29 27.39
C THR A 123 3.04 10.08 27.20
N GLU A 124 3.44 9.36 26.12
CA GLU A 124 4.83 9.03 25.84
C GLU A 124 5.64 10.30 25.47
N LYS A 125 6.47 10.73 26.37
CA LYS A 125 7.20 12.01 26.28
C LYS A 125 8.05 12.10 25.01
N VAL A 126 8.77 11.03 24.66
CA VAL A 126 9.65 11.00 23.47
C VAL A 126 8.86 11.24 22.19
N MET A 127 7.67 10.63 22.07
CA MET A 127 6.80 10.84 20.91
C MET A 127 6.24 12.26 20.87
N ILE A 128 5.76 12.76 22.01
CA ILE A 128 5.19 14.11 22.14
C ILE A 128 6.25 15.17 21.78
N GLU A 129 7.44 15.08 22.36
CA GLU A 129 8.55 15.99 22.08
C GLU A 129 8.97 15.95 20.61
N ALA A 130 9.03 14.74 20.00
CA ALA A 130 9.34 14.59 18.59
C ALA A 130 8.30 15.28 17.70
N PHE A 131 7.02 15.12 17.99
CA PHE A 131 5.94 15.79 17.23
C PHE A 131 5.94 17.31 17.42
N ASN A 132 6.16 17.79 18.63
CA ASN A 132 6.26 19.23 18.93
C ASN A 132 7.46 19.88 18.24
N ALA A 133 8.56 19.13 18.11
CA ALA A 133 9.75 19.55 17.36
C ALA A 133 9.63 19.35 15.84
N GLY A 134 8.47 18.95 15.31
CA GLY A 134 8.25 18.69 13.89
C GLY A 134 9.06 17.55 13.30
N LYS A 135 9.54 16.61 14.15
CA LYS A 135 10.35 15.47 13.72
C LYS A 135 9.48 14.32 13.24
N ASP A 136 9.96 13.59 12.24
CA ASP A 136 9.29 12.36 11.75
C ASP A 136 9.70 11.15 12.59
N LEU A 137 8.74 10.56 13.30
CA LEU A 137 8.96 9.39 14.16
C LEU A 137 9.52 8.18 13.41
N HIS A 138 9.14 7.99 12.15
CA HIS A 138 9.70 6.89 11.35
C HIS A 138 11.17 7.09 11.05
N THR A 139 11.60 8.33 10.84
CA THR A 139 13.01 8.69 10.66
C THR A 139 13.79 8.51 11.96
N LEU A 140 13.24 8.95 13.10
CA LEU A 140 13.88 8.75 14.40
C LEU A 140 14.03 7.26 14.73
N MET A 141 12.99 6.46 14.48
CA MET A 141 13.05 5.02 14.68
C MET A 141 14.06 4.34 13.75
N ALA A 142 14.09 4.74 12.47
CA ALA A 142 15.07 4.22 11.51
C ALA A 142 16.51 4.52 11.95
N ALA A 143 16.78 5.74 12.38
CA ALA A 143 18.07 6.11 12.93
C ALA A 143 18.45 5.26 14.15
N LYS A 144 17.51 5.06 15.07
CA LYS A 144 17.73 4.24 16.28
C LYS A 144 17.97 2.78 15.95
N LEU A 145 17.22 2.19 15.02
CA LEU A 145 17.41 0.81 14.57
C LEU A 145 18.79 0.59 13.91
N ASN A 146 19.35 1.63 13.33
CA ASN A 146 20.69 1.60 12.71
C ASN A 146 21.80 2.14 13.66
N ASN A 147 21.52 2.29 14.94
CA ASN A 147 22.47 2.78 15.96
C ASN A 147 23.15 4.12 15.60
N MET A 148 22.40 5.04 14.99
CA MET A 148 22.95 6.34 14.59
C MET A 148 22.03 7.50 15.01
N SER A 149 22.59 8.73 14.97
CA SER A 149 21.80 9.93 15.22
C SER A 149 20.85 10.21 14.04
N ALA A 150 19.74 10.91 14.29
CA ALA A 150 18.82 11.35 13.23
C ALA A 150 19.55 12.23 12.18
N LYS A 151 20.53 13.03 12.60
CA LYS A 151 21.33 13.86 11.71
C LYS A 151 22.15 12.98 10.76
N THR A 152 22.92 12.03 11.31
CA THR A 152 23.71 11.08 10.53
C THR A 152 22.85 10.23 9.59
N PHE A 153 21.63 9.86 10.02
CA PHE A 153 20.69 9.15 9.18
C PHE A 153 20.26 9.98 7.95
N LEU A 154 19.99 11.26 8.14
CA LEU A 154 19.58 12.16 7.06
C LEU A 154 20.72 12.51 6.07
N GLU A 155 21.97 12.27 6.46
CA GLU A 155 23.16 12.40 5.59
C GLU A 155 23.36 11.18 4.69
N GLN A 156 22.72 10.05 4.95
CA GLN A 156 22.84 8.83 4.15
C GLN A 156 22.16 8.96 2.76
N PRO A 157 22.49 8.06 1.80
CA PRO A 157 21.86 8.05 0.49
C PRO A 157 20.33 7.94 0.58
N LYS A 158 19.60 8.70 -0.24
CA LYS A 158 18.12 8.80 -0.17
C LYS A 158 17.41 7.47 -0.34
N ASP A 159 17.89 6.60 -1.22
CA ASP A 159 17.27 5.28 -1.45
C ASP A 159 17.44 4.38 -0.24
N TRP A 160 18.61 4.42 0.41
CA TRP A 160 18.84 3.71 1.66
C TRP A 160 17.96 4.26 2.79
N GLN A 161 17.90 5.59 2.98
CA GLN A 161 16.98 6.21 3.94
C GLN A 161 15.53 5.74 3.75
N LYS A 162 15.07 5.67 2.49
CA LYS A 162 13.72 5.25 2.14
C LYS A 162 13.47 3.80 2.54
N ALA A 163 14.42 2.91 2.27
CA ALA A 163 14.33 1.50 2.64
C ALA A 163 14.28 1.30 4.16
N GLU A 164 15.22 1.92 4.90
CA GLU A 164 15.27 1.82 6.36
C GLU A 164 14.06 2.48 7.04
N ARG A 165 13.61 3.62 6.53
CA ARG A 165 12.40 4.27 7.00
C ARG A 165 11.15 3.41 6.79
N GLN A 166 11.10 2.60 5.73
CA GLN A 166 9.98 1.67 5.49
C GLN A 166 9.98 0.52 6.51
N LYS A 167 11.15 -0.02 6.88
CA LYS A 167 11.30 -1.00 7.96
C LYS A 167 10.85 -0.42 9.31
N ALA A 168 11.33 0.78 9.63
CA ALA A 168 10.94 1.50 10.84
C ALA A 168 9.44 1.79 10.90
N LYS A 169 8.82 2.09 9.76
CA LYS A 169 7.37 2.26 9.66
C LYS A 169 6.64 0.97 10.02
N ALA A 170 7.08 -0.17 9.49
CA ALA A 170 6.50 -1.47 9.82
C ALA A 170 6.64 -1.79 11.31
N ALA A 171 7.82 -1.52 11.91
CA ALA A 171 8.04 -1.69 13.35
C ALA A 171 7.13 -0.80 14.20
N ASN A 172 7.04 0.50 13.89
CA ASN A 172 6.19 1.44 14.62
C ASN A 172 4.72 1.00 14.60
N PHE A 173 4.21 0.58 13.46
CA PHE A 173 2.84 0.07 13.37
C PHE A 173 2.68 -1.31 14.01
N GLY A 174 3.69 -2.17 13.92
CA GLY A 174 3.70 -3.45 14.60
C GLY A 174 3.52 -3.30 16.11
N PHE A 175 4.33 -2.45 16.74
CA PHE A 175 4.18 -2.13 18.17
C PHE A 175 2.82 -1.52 18.50
N LEU A 176 2.30 -0.66 17.63
CA LEU A 176 1.00 -0.03 17.82
C LEU A 176 -0.15 -1.04 17.85
N TYR A 177 -0.07 -2.08 17.03
CA TYR A 177 -1.10 -3.11 16.90
C TYR A 177 -0.80 -4.40 17.68
N GLY A 178 0.17 -4.39 18.60
CA GLY A 178 0.44 -5.49 19.52
C GLY A 178 1.23 -6.65 18.93
N MET A 179 2.07 -6.39 17.95
CA MET A 179 3.01 -7.39 17.40
C MET A 179 4.22 -7.58 18.29
#